data_1e0716f16753ae1f5ebc33ed9a3d9644
#
_entry.id   1e0716f16753ae1f5ebc33ed9a3d9644
#
_cell.length_a   1.000
_cell.length_b   1.000
_cell.length_c   1.000
_cell.angle_alpha   90.00
_cell.angle_beta   90.00
_cell.angle_gamma   90.00
#
_symmetry.space_group_name_H-M   'P 1'
#
loop_
_entity.id
_entity.type
_entity.pdbx_description
1 polymer ?
#
loop_
_entity_poly.entity_id
_entity_poly.type
_entity_poly.pdbx_seq_one_letter_code
_entity_poly.pdbx_strand_id
1 'polypeptide(L)'
;TKLLPFSQLYRPGYAAWRRDDFRAHFETHCVQLPLDKGDAVFFNPALFHAAGSNSSTDIHRMVNLLQVSSAFGRAMESVDRGAMCRAVFPALCTTDLPPAARDAVLNATAEGYSFPTNLDRDPPVGGLAPRTQKNILRDAVLQGWTPQALDEALTALVERQIP
;
A
#
# COMPACT_ATOMS: atom_id res chain seq x y z
N THR A 1 -16.91 -3.71 -5.88
CA THR A 1 -17.08 -2.47 -5.10
C THR A 1 -18.32 -1.74 -5.60
N LYS A 2 -19.17 -1.28 -4.67
CA LYS A 2 -20.27 -0.36 -4.94
C LYS A 2 -19.75 1.06 -4.89
N LEU A 3 -20.17 1.91 -5.80
CA LEU A 3 -19.76 3.32 -5.87
C LEU A 3 -21.00 4.19 -6.10
N LEU A 4 -21.13 5.31 -5.38
CA LEU A 4 -22.17 6.30 -5.64
C LEU A 4 -21.59 7.46 -6.44
N PRO A 5 -21.87 7.55 -7.75
CA PRO A 5 -21.31 8.58 -8.61
C PRO A 5 -21.59 9.99 -8.07
N PHE A 6 -20.61 10.89 -8.20
CA PHE A 6 -20.67 12.30 -7.80
C PHE A 6 -20.79 12.58 -6.29
N SER A 7 -20.89 11.56 -5.44
CA SER A 7 -21.03 11.77 -3.99
C SER A 7 -19.81 12.43 -3.34
N GLN A 8 -18.63 12.37 -3.95
CA GLN A 8 -17.44 13.08 -3.50
C GLN A 8 -17.59 14.62 -3.52
N LEU A 9 -18.57 15.13 -4.25
CA LEU A 9 -18.85 16.56 -4.33
C LEU A 9 -19.65 17.08 -3.11
N TYR A 10 -20.28 16.16 -2.37
CA TYR A 10 -21.04 16.48 -1.18
C TYR A 10 -20.14 16.55 0.05
N ARG A 11 -19.69 17.76 0.37
CA ARG A 11 -18.74 18.01 1.47
C ARG A 11 -19.14 17.43 2.82
N PRO A 12 -20.43 17.50 3.27
CA PRO A 12 -20.84 16.90 4.53
C PRO A 12 -20.86 15.37 4.53
N GLY A 13 -20.58 14.72 3.40
CA GLY A 13 -20.58 13.26 3.23
C GLY A 13 -19.74 12.52 4.24
N TYR A 14 -18.65 13.11 4.70
CA TYR A 14 -17.77 12.53 5.72
C TYR A 14 -18.47 12.23 7.06
N ALA A 15 -19.49 13.00 7.42
CA ALA A 15 -20.31 12.79 8.60
C ALA A 15 -21.62 12.08 8.25
N ALA A 16 -22.16 12.31 7.06
CA ALA A 16 -23.49 11.87 6.67
C ALA A 16 -23.60 10.36 6.38
N TRP A 17 -22.51 9.69 6.01
CA TRP A 17 -22.52 8.26 5.65
C TRP A 17 -23.04 7.32 6.75
N ARG A 18 -23.04 7.77 8.01
CA ARG A 18 -23.58 7.02 9.16
C ARG A 18 -25.09 7.07 9.28
N ARG A 19 -25.74 8.02 8.61
CA ARG A 19 -27.18 8.22 8.67
C ARG A 19 -27.89 7.16 7.80
N ASP A 20 -29.02 6.67 8.28
CA ASP A 20 -29.76 5.60 7.62
C ASP A 20 -30.37 6.05 6.28
N ASP A 21 -30.81 7.31 6.18
CA ASP A 21 -31.33 7.87 4.94
C ASP A 21 -30.25 7.94 3.85
N PHE A 22 -29.01 8.28 4.20
CA PHE A 22 -27.89 8.26 3.25
C PHE A 22 -27.49 6.85 2.84
N ARG A 23 -27.53 5.89 3.76
CA ARG A 23 -27.30 4.49 3.44
C ARG A 23 -28.38 3.92 2.52
N ALA A 24 -29.64 4.22 2.78
CA ALA A 24 -30.75 3.82 1.92
C ALA A 24 -30.62 4.41 0.51
N HIS A 25 -30.27 5.70 0.42
CA HIS A 25 -30.00 6.36 -0.84
C HIS A 25 -28.83 5.70 -1.58
N PHE A 26 -27.74 5.41 -0.87
CA PHE A 26 -26.57 4.73 -1.44
C PHE A 26 -26.95 3.36 -2.03
N GLU A 27 -27.67 2.52 -1.29
CA GLU A 27 -28.06 1.18 -1.77
C GLU A 27 -28.95 1.24 -3.00
N THR A 28 -29.77 2.28 -3.13
CA THR A 28 -30.70 2.44 -4.26
C THR A 28 -30.02 2.99 -5.52
N HIS A 29 -28.94 3.79 -5.36
CA HIS A 29 -28.35 4.55 -6.47
C HIS A 29 -26.90 4.20 -6.75
N CYS A 30 -26.28 3.30 -5.98
CA CYS A 30 -24.92 2.89 -6.25
C CYS A 30 -24.83 2.08 -7.54
N VAL A 31 -23.67 2.18 -8.18
CA VAL A 31 -23.30 1.37 -9.35
C VAL A 31 -22.20 0.38 -8.96
N GLN A 32 -22.18 -0.74 -9.66
CA GLN A 32 -21.07 -1.70 -9.58
C GLN A 32 -20.52 -1.92 -10.97
N LEU A 33 -19.20 -1.85 -11.09
CA LEU A 33 -18.51 -2.15 -12.34
C LEU A 33 -18.23 -3.65 -12.39
N PRO A 34 -18.56 -4.35 -13.47
CA PRO A 34 -18.05 -5.69 -13.71
C PRO A 34 -16.53 -5.60 -13.90
N LEU A 35 -15.78 -6.39 -13.16
CA LEU A 35 -14.32 -6.39 -13.20
C LEU A 35 -13.82 -7.82 -13.33
N ASP A 36 -12.89 -8.02 -14.25
CA ASP A 36 -12.16 -9.27 -14.43
C ASP A 36 -10.83 -9.26 -13.68
N LYS A 37 -10.19 -10.42 -13.64
CA LYS A 37 -8.86 -10.55 -13.04
C LYS A 37 -7.84 -9.71 -13.82
N GLY A 38 -7.22 -8.77 -13.14
CA GLY A 38 -6.25 -7.84 -13.71
C GLY A 38 -6.80 -6.42 -13.92
N ASP A 39 -8.11 -6.24 -13.80
CA ASP A 39 -8.69 -4.90 -13.88
C ASP A 39 -8.36 -4.06 -12.65
N ALA A 40 -8.30 -2.75 -12.86
CA ALA A 40 -8.10 -1.76 -11.81
C ALA A 40 -9.13 -0.63 -11.90
N VAL A 41 -9.61 -0.19 -10.75
CA VAL A 41 -10.52 0.96 -10.63
C VAL A 41 -9.86 2.01 -9.77
N PHE A 42 -9.78 3.22 -10.30
CA PHE A 42 -9.27 4.39 -9.58
C PHE A 42 -10.44 5.30 -9.21
N PHE A 43 -10.55 5.65 -7.95
CA PHE A 43 -11.59 6.58 -7.50
C PHE A 43 -11.11 7.41 -6.30
N ASN A 44 -11.72 8.57 -6.12
CA ASN A 44 -11.46 9.41 -4.95
C ASN A 44 -12.10 8.76 -3.71
N PRO A 45 -11.39 8.54 -2.60
CA PRO A 45 -11.94 7.91 -1.40
C PRO A 45 -13.07 8.69 -0.72
N ALA A 46 -13.27 9.97 -1.04
CA ALA A 46 -14.43 10.74 -0.61
C ALA A 46 -15.74 10.31 -1.28
N LEU A 47 -15.66 9.53 -2.37
CA LEU A 47 -16.81 8.90 -3.00
C LEU A 47 -17.45 7.92 -2.01
N PHE A 48 -18.76 7.94 -1.86
CA PHE A 48 -19.44 6.91 -1.08
C PHE A 48 -19.23 5.56 -1.76
N HIS A 49 -18.65 4.65 -1.02
CA HIS A 49 -18.29 3.34 -1.55
C HIS A 49 -18.45 2.25 -0.50
N ALA A 50 -18.70 1.04 -0.94
CA ALA A 50 -18.82 -0.11 -0.08
C ALA A 50 -18.36 -1.39 -0.80
N ALA A 51 -18.07 -2.42 -0.02
CA ALA A 51 -17.86 -3.75 -0.57
C ALA A 51 -19.15 -4.28 -1.22
N GLY A 52 -19.03 -4.88 -2.37
CA GLY A 52 -20.12 -5.65 -2.98
C GLY A 52 -20.20 -7.04 -2.35
N SER A 53 -21.39 -7.60 -2.30
CA SER A 53 -21.61 -8.98 -1.85
C SER A 53 -21.06 -9.97 -2.89
N ASN A 54 -20.56 -11.10 -2.43
CA ASN A 54 -20.25 -12.24 -3.26
C ASN A 54 -21.44 -13.21 -3.22
N SER A 55 -22.13 -13.37 -4.33
CA SER A 55 -23.28 -14.27 -4.46
C SER A 55 -22.91 -15.65 -5.03
N SER A 56 -21.64 -15.84 -5.44
CA SER A 56 -21.16 -17.13 -5.93
C SER A 56 -20.85 -18.09 -4.77
N THR A 57 -20.92 -19.39 -5.03
CA THR A 57 -20.62 -20.44 -4.06
C THR A 57 -19.18 -20.96 -4.19
N ASP A 58 -18.52 -20.69 -5.32
CA ASP A 58 -17.25 -21.30 -5.74
C ASP A 58 -16.16 -20.25 -6.11
N ILE A 59 -16.51 -18.99 -6.24
CA ILE A 59 -15.53 -17.94 -6.58
C ILE A 59 -15.02 -17.26 -5.32
N HIS A 60 -13.75 -17.42 -5.03
CA HIS A 60 -13.05 -16.69 -3.97
C HIS A 60 -12.44 -15.42 -4.56
N ARG A 61 -13.07 -14.28 -4.28
CA ARG A 61 -12.59 -12.98 -4.75
C ARG A 61 -11.45 -12.48 -3.86
N MET A 62 -10.41 -12.01 -4.50
CA MET A 62 -9.33 -11.28 -3.84
C MET A 62 -9.13 -9.95 -4.55
N VAL A 63 -9.06 -8.87 -3.77
CA VAL A 63 -8.83 -7.51 -4.27
C VAL A 63 -7.69 -6.89 -3.48
N ASN A 64 -6.82 -6.19 -4.19
CA ASN A 64 -5.79 -5.37 -3.58
C ASN A 64 -6.30 -3.93 -3.50
N LEU A 65 -6.34 -3.37 -2.30
CA LEU A 65 -6.72 -1.97 -2.06
C LEU A 65 -5.44 -1.16 -1.91
N LEU A 66 -5.18 -0.29 -2.90
CA LEU A 66 -4.03 0.59 -2.90
C LEU A 66 -4.49 2.02 -2.61
N GLN A 67 -4.06 2.57 -1.50
CA GLN A 67 -4.28 3.97 -1.19
C GLN A 67 -3.08 4.79 -1.67
N VAL A 68 -3.33 5.67 -2.64
CA VAL A 68 -2.32 6.59 -3.16
C VAL A 68 -2.48 7.93 -2.47
N SER A 69 -1.44 8.38 -1.79
CA SER A 69 -1.38 9.68 -1.15
C SER A 69 -0.17 10.49 -1.67
N SER A 70 -0.14 11.77 -1.38
CA SER A 70 1.01 12.60 -1.72
C SER A 70 2.18 12.37 -0.77
N ALA A 71 3.38 12.80 -1.18
CA ALA A 71 4.56 12.79 -0.31
C ALA A 71 4.37 13.64 0.98
N PHE A 72 3.46 14.61 0.94
CA PHE A 72 3.16 15.51 2.06
C PHE A 72 1.97 15.07 2.92
N GLY A 73 1.25 14.03 2.51
CA GLY A 73 0.08 13.50 3.24
C GLY A 73 0.08 11.99 3.19
N ARG A 74 0.48 11.33 4.27
CA ARG A 74 0.47 9.87 4.36
C ARG A 74 -0.96 9.34 4.44
N ALA A 75 -1.16 8.12 3.97
CA ALA A 75 -2.34 7.34 4.29
C ALA A 75 -2.49 7.22 5.83
N MET A 76 -3.72 7.24 6.32
CA MET A 76 -4.02 7.16 7.76
C MET A 76 -3.82 5.74 8.34
N GLU A 77 -3.24 4.84 7.56
CA GLU A 77 -2.97 3.48 7.97
C GLU A 77 -1.60 3.38 8.65
N SER A 78 -1.54 2.61 9.72
CA SER A 78 -0.29 2.17 10.32
C SER A 78 0.05 0.80 9.78
N VAL A 79 1.07 0.71 8.91
CA VAL A 79 1.52 -0.53 8.31
C VAL A 79 2.95 -0.80 8.76
N ASP A 80 3.19 -1.96 9.35
CA ASP A 80 4.55 -2.42 9.67
C ASP A 80 5.23 -2.99 8.42
N ARG A 81 5.81 -2.09 7.63
CA ARG A 81 6.54 -2.48 6.41
C ARG A 81 7.82 -3.23 6.71
N GLY A 82 8.42 -3.03 7.88
CA GLY A 82 9.58 -3.82 8.33
C GLY A 82 9.20 -5.30 8.50
N ALA A 83 8.11 -5.57 9.20
CA ALA A 83 7.58 -6.93 9.32
C ALA A 83 7.21 -7.53 7.94
N MET A 84 6.60 -6.74 7.06
CA MET A 84 6.30 -7.19 5.69
C MET A 84 7.57 -7.56 4.91
N CYS A 85 8.63 -6.76 4.98
CA CYS A 85 9.90 -7.07 4.33
C CYS A 85 10.48 -8.39 4.83
N ARG A 86 10.49 -8.61 6.14
CA ARG A 86 10.97 -9.86 6.75
C ARG A 86 10.15 -11.07 6.29
N ALA A 87 8.83 -10.94 6.27
CA ALA A 87 7.92 -12.03 5.90
C ALA A 87 8.03 -12.43 4.42
N VAL A 88 8.21 -11.45 3.52
CA VAL A 88 8.25 -11.68 2.06
C VAL A 88 9.65 -12.09 1.58
N PHE A 89 10.70 -11.70 2.27
CA PHE A 89 12.08 -11.92 1.84
C PHE A 89 12.44 -13.36 1.48
N PRO A 90 12.11 -14.39 2.29
CA PRO A 90 12.43 -15.76 1.94
C PRO A 90 11.78 -16.22 0.62
N ALA A 91 10.54 -15.80 0.38
CA ALA A 91 9.83 -16.10 -0.86
C ALA A 91 10.45 -15.38 -2.06
N LEU A 92 10.87 -14.12 -1.90
CA LEU A 92 11.56 -13.36 -2.95
C LEU A 92 12.91 -13.98 -3.34
N CYS A 93 13.62 -14.60 -2.40
CA CYS A 93 14.89 -15.25 -2.66
C CYS A 93 14.76 -16.60 -3.39
N THR A 94 13.61 -17.28 -3.24
CA THR A 94 13.41 -18.63 -3.78
C THR A 94 12.49 -18.70 -4.99
N THR A 95 11.72 -17.64 -5.23
CA THR A 95 10.77 -17.61 -6.36
C THR A 95 11.42 -16.96 -7.58
N ASP A 96 11.38 -17.65 -8.70
CA ASP A 96 11.80 -17.08 -9.98
C ASP A 96 10.70 -16.15 -10.51
N LEU A 97 10.92 -14.85 -10.33
CA LEU A 97 10.02 -13.80 -10.78
C LEU A 97 10.65 -13.00 -11.92
N PRO A 98 9.88 -12.70 -12.96
CA PRO A 98 10.29 -11.71 -13.95
C PRO A 98 10.64 -10.38 -13.27
N PRO A 99 11.61 -9.60 -13.78
CA PRO A 99 12.06 -8.35 -13.15
C PRO A 99 10.91 -7.39 -12.79
N ALA A 100 9.95 -7.20 -13.69
CA ALA A 100 8.80 -6.32 -13.45
C ALA A 100 7.90 -6.82 -12.29
N ALA A 101 7.71 -8.13 -12.17
CA ALA A 101 6.93 -8.71 -11.08
C ALA A 101 7.67 -8.59 -9.75
N ARG A 102 8.99 -8.80 -9.75
CA ARG A 102 9.84 -8.58 -8.57
C ARG A 102 9.79 -7.13 -8.12
N ASP A 103 9.92 -6.17 -9.02
CA ASP A 103 9.83 -4.75 -8.72
C ASP A 103 8.45 -4.37 -8.17
N ALA A 104 7.38 -4.95 -8.69
CA ALA A 104 6.03 -4.75 -8.16
C ALA A 104 5.90 -5.24 -6.71
N VAL A 105 6.45 -6.41 -6.38
CA VAL A 105 6.46 -6.94 -5.01
C VAL A 105 7.28 -6.02 -4.09
N LEU A 106 8.46 -5.59 -4.51
CA LEU A 106 9.30 -4.66 -3.74
C LEU A 106 8.58 -3.35 -3.45
N ASN A 107 7.90 -2.79 -4.45
CA ASN A 107 7.14 -1.54 -4.31
C ASN A 107 5.91 -1.69 -3.39
N ALA A 108 5.24 -2.83 -3.43
CA ALA A 108 4.08 -3.09 -2.57
C ALA A 108 4.49 -3.36 -1.10
N THR A 109 5.68 -3.91 -0.88
CA THR A 109 6.14 -4.38 0.44
C THR A 109 6.88 -3.29 1.21
N ALA A 110 7.90 -2.68 0.61
CA ALA A 110 8.85 -1.83 1.30
C ALA A 110 8.57 -0.34 1.10
N GLU A 111 8.93 0.48 2.10
CA GLU A 111 8.86 1.93 2.00
C GLU A 111 9.89 2.45 0.99
N GLY A 112 9.39 3.13 -0.02
CA GLY A 112 10.19 3.74 -1.07
C GLY A 112 10.51 5.22 -0.84
N TYR A 113 10.00 5.81 0.24
CA TYR A 113 10.19 7.21 0.59
C TYR A 113 11.15 7.33 1.75
N SER A 114 12.19 8.18 1.60
CA SER A 114 13.28 8.27 2.58
C SER A 114 12.94 9.10 3.80
N PHE A 115 11.87 9.92 3.74
CA PHE A 115 11.56 10.87 4.81
C PHE A 115 10.29 10.46 5.60
N PRO A 116 10.15 10.83 6.89
CA PRO A 116 11.14 11.56 7.68
C PRO A 116 12.39 10.73 7.98
N THR A 117 13.54 11.39 8.04
CA THR A 117 14.82 10.81 8.48
C THR A 117 15.62 11.86 9.20
N ASN A 118 16.54 11.41 10.05
CA ASN A 118 17.50 12.28 10.72
C ASN A 118 18.73 12.43 9.80
N LEU A 119 18.87 13.56 9.13
CA LEU A 119 19.95 13.79 8.18
C LEU A 119 21.35 13.87 8.82
N ASP A 120 21.43 14.11 10.15
CA ASP A 120 22.70 14.08 10.88
C ASP A 120 23.18 12.64 11.09
N ARG A 121 22.26 11.69 11.18
CA ARG A 121 22.57 10.27 11.36
C ARG A 121 22.59 9.48 10.05
N ASP A 122 21.83 9.94 9.05
CA ASP A 122 21.69 9.28 7.74
C ASP A 122 21.82 10.29 6.60
N PRO A 123 23.01 10.89 6.41
CA PRO A 123 23.23 11.85 5.35
C PRO A 123 23.11 11.19 3.97
N PRO A 124 22.61 11.91 2.95
CA PRO A 124 22.48 11.40 1.60
C PRO A 124 23.86 11.30 0.91
N VAL A 125 24.52 10.18 1.07
CA VAL A 125 25.85 9.96 0.49
C VAL A 125 25.72 9.57 -1.00
N GLY A 126 26.26 10.43 -1.86
CA GLY A 126 26.25 10.19 -3.32
C GLY A 126 24.88 10.34 -3.99
N GLY A 127 23.90 10.97 -3.33
CA GLY A 127 22.55 11.14 -3.84
C GLY A 127 21.82 12.33 -3.23
N LEU A 128 20.53 12.47 -3.57
CA LEU A 128 19.66 13.53 -3.07
C LEU A 128 18.86 13.11 -1.83
N ALA A 129 18.87 11.84 -1.49
CA ALA A 129 18.13 11.30 -0.36
C ALA A 129 18.85 10.09 0.25
N PRO A 130 18.66 9.80 1.55
CA PRO A 130 19.15 8.60 2.18
C PRO A 130 18.56 7.33 1.54
N ARG A 131 19.22 6.21 1.80
CA ARG A 131 18.80 4.90 1.31
C ARG A 131 17.46 4.50 1.90
N THR A 132 16.54 4.03 1.06
CA THR A 132 15.19 3.65 1.48
C THR A 132 15.13 2.19 1.93
N GLN A 133 14.07 1.82 2.67
CA GLN A 133 13.78 0.43 3.01
C GLN A 133 13.67 -0.45 1.76
N LYS A 134 13.05 0.08 0.67
CA LYS A 134 12.97 -0.61 -0.62
C LYS A 134 14.35 -0.87 -1.24
N ASN A 135 15.28 0.08 -1.13
CA ASN A 135 16.66 -0.13 -1.60
C ASN A 135 17.34 -1.26 -0.84
N ILE A 136 17.17 -1.31 0.48
CA ILE A 136 17.74 -2.36 1.34
C ILE A 136 17.17 -3.73 0.94
N LEU A 137 15.85 -3.87 0.87
CA LEU A 137 15.21 -5.14 0.51
C LEU A 137 15.62 -5.61 -0.89
N ARG A 138 15.65 -4.69 -1.86
CA ARG A 138 16.10 -5.01 -3.23
C ARG A 138 17.52 -5.54 -3.26
N ASP A 139 18.44 -4.88 -2.58
CA ASP A 139 19.85 -5.28 -2.56
C ASP A 139 20.02 -6.60 -1.81
N ALA A 140 19.29 -6.83 -0.74
CA ALA A 140 19.28 -8.09 -0.02
C ALA A 140 18.87 -9.26 -0.92
N VAL A 141 17.82 -9.09 -1.73
CA VAL A 141 17.37 -10.11 -2.70
C VAL A 141 18.41 -10.32 -3.79
N LEU A 142 18.93 -9.25 -4.39
CA LEU A 142 19.87 -9.35 -5.53
C LEU A 142 21.24 -9.89 -5.13
N GLN A 143 21.67 -9.63 -3.91
CA GLN A 143 23.00 -10.03 -3.40
C GLN A 143 22.95 -11.30 -2.55
N GLY A 144 21.77 -11.90 -2.39
CA GLY A 144 21.61 -13.16 -1.64
C GLY A 144 21.94 -13.02 -0.15
N TRP A 145 21.47 -11.95 0.50
CA TRP A 145 21.69 -11.76 1.94
C TRP A 145 20.99 -12.85 2.76
N THR A 146 21.49 -13.03 3.98
CA THR A 146 20.78 -13.86 4.96
C THR A 146 19.60 -13.08 5.56
N PRO A 147 18.56 -13.77 6.07
CA PRO A 147 17.46 -13.12 6.80
C PRO A 147 17.97 -12.26 7.97
N GLN A 148 19.01 -12.70 8.65
CA GLN A 148 19.62 -11.94 9.74
C GLN A 148 20.27 -10.64 9.24
N ALA A 149 21.02 -10.67 8.15
CA ALA A 149 21.64 -9.48 7.57
C ALA A 149 20.59 -8.45 7.11
N LEU A 150 19.48 -8.90 6.56
CA LEU A 150 18.35 -8.02 6.25
C LEU A 150 17.75 -7.40 7.51
N ASP A 151 17.52 -8.19 8.55
CA ASP A 151 16.96 -7.71 9.83
C ASP A 151 17.83 -6.65 10.47
N GLU A 152 19.13 -6.88 10.55
CA GLU A 152 20.12 -5.92 11.05
C GLU A 152 20.09 -4.61 10.26
N ALA A 153 20.02 -4.68 8.92
CA ALA A 153 19.98 -3.50 8.06
C ALA A 153 18.67 -2.71 8.21
N LEU A 154 17.53 -3.40 8.35
CA LEU A 154 16.23 -2.75 8.58
C LEU A 154 16.16 -2.11 9.97
N THR A 155 16.71 -2.76 10.98
CA THR A 155 16.80 -2.21 12.35
C THR A 155 17.67 -0.96 12.37
N ALA A 156 18.85 -1.03 11.77
CA ALA A 156 19.77 0.12 11.68
C ALA A 156 19.14 1.29 10.89
N LEU A 157 18.30 1.02 9.89
CA LEU A 157 17.56 2.08 9.19
C LEU A 157 16.58 2.80 10.13
N VAL A 158 15.81 2.05 10.92
CA VAL A 158 14.88 2.63 11.90
C VAL A 158 15.60 3.49 12.91
N GLU A 159 16.73 3.01 13.48
CA GLU A 159 17.52 3.76 14.44
C GLU A 159 18.04 5.10 13.88
N ARG A 160 18.39 5.15 12.60
CA ARG A 160 18.82 6.40 11.94
C ARG A 160 17.68 7.36 11.66
N GLN A 161 16.42 6.90 11.65
CA GLN A 161 15.24 7.72 11.42
C GLN A 161 14.71 8.39 12.70
N ILE A 162 15.13 7.91 13.86
CA ILE A 162 14.71 8.47 15.16
C ILE A 162 15.50 9.76 15.45
N PRO A 163 14.86 10.77 16.09
CA PRO A 163 15.52 12.01 16.50
C PRO A 163 16.70 11.81 17.42
#